data_4721d3f6893a0f49285ed2058a72437b
#
_entry.id   4721d3f6893a0f49285ed2058a72437b
#
_cell.length_a   1.000
_cell.length_b   1.000
_cell.length_c   1.000
_cell.angle_alpha   90.00
_cell.angle_beta   90.00
_cell.angle_gamma   90.00
#
_symmetry.space_group_name_H-M   'P 1'
#
loop_
_entity.id
_entity.type
_entity.pdbx_description
1 polymer ?
#
loop_
_entity_poly.entity_id
_entity_poly.type
_entity_poly.pdbx_seq_one_letter_code
_entity_poly.pdbx_strand_id
1 'polypeptide(L)' 'MVRVKLEDGEEVVGSIEYYDQSFIRLTRKGKANLFIFKHDIKYLTEES' A
#
# COMPACT_ATOMS: atom_id res chain seq x y z
N MET A 1 6.12 8.73 -0.34
CA MET A 1 5.61 7.76 0.64
C MET A 1 4.10 7.88 0.73
N VAL A 2 3.43 6.76 0.86
CA VAL A 2 1.98 6.74 0.89
C VAL A 2 1.48 5.99 2.11
N ARG A 3 0.28 6.34 2.53
CA ARG A 3 -0.44 5.63 3.59
C ARG A 3 -1.65 4.97 2.95
N VAL A 4 -1.75 3.67 3.10
CA VAL A 4 -2.81 2.89 2.49
C VAL A 4 -3.72 2.35 3.58
N LYS A 5 -5.02 2.66 3.46
CA LYS A 5 -6.03 2.14 4.36
C LYS A 5 -6.69 0.95 3.70
N LEU A 6 -6.69 -0.17 4.37
CA LEU A 6 -7.25 -1.41 3.84
C LEU A 6 -8.70 -1.56 4.28
N GLU A 7 -9.42 -2.41 3.56
CA GLU A 7 -10.85 -2.62 3.84
C GLU A 7 -11.10 -3.22 5.23
N ASP A 8 -10.13 -3.95 5.77
CA ASP A 8 -10.27 -4.55 7.09
C ASP A 8 -9.93 -3.57 8.22
N GLY A 9 -9.58 -2.33 7.89
CA GLY A 9 -9.26 -1.31 8.88
C GLY A 9 -7.79 -1.14 9.15
N GLU A 10 -6.93 -1.98 8.62
CA GLU A 10 -5.49 -1.82 8.81
C GLU A 10 -4.94 -0.69 7.96
N GLU A 11 -3.88 -0.07 8.45
CA GLU A 11 -3.15 0.93 7.69
C GLU A 11 -1.71 0.49 7.52
N VAL A 12 -1.17 0.73 6.34
CA VAL A 12 0.24 0.47 6.07
C VAL A 12 0.85 1.69 5.40
N VAL A 13 2.12 1.93 5.67
CA VAL A 13 2.84 3.09 5.15
C VAL A 13 4.08 2.59 4.44
N GLY A 14 4.35 3.14 3.27
CA GLY A 14 5.53 2.78 2.52
C GLY A 14 5.58 3.50 1.20
N SER A 15 6.44 3.02 0.31
CA SER A 15 6.60 3.57 -1.03
C SER A 15 6.06 2.58 -2.05
N ILE A 16 5.31 3.09 -3.02
CA ILE A 16 4.85 2.26 -4.12
C ILE A 16 6.01 2.08 -5.08
N GLU A 17 6.46 0.83 -5.23
CA GLU A 17 7.55 0.51 -6.14
C GLU A 17 7.03 -0.03 -7.47
N TYR A 18 5.81 -0.54 -7.49
CA TYR A 18 5.24 -1.12 -8.68
C TYR A 18 3.73 -1.21 -8.52
N TYR A 19 3.01 -1.05 -9.59
CA TYR A 19 1.56 -1.25 -9.58
C TYR A 19 1.10 -1.73 -10.95
N ASP A 20 -0.03 -2.41 -10.95
CA ASP A 20 -0.69 -2.77 -12.19
C ASP A 20 -2.21 -2.69 -11.97
N GLN A 21 -2.98 -3.36 -12.82
CA GLN A 21 -4.43 -3.27 -12.74
C GLN A 21 -4.99 -3.95 -11.49
N SER A 22 -4.25 -4.89 -10.90
CA SER A 22 -4.78 -5.74 -9.83
C SER A 22 -4.17 -5.45 -8.48
N PHE A 23 -2.90 -5.06 -8.41
CA PHE A 23 -2.24 -4.92 -7.11
C PHE A 23 -1.15 -3.86 -7.16
N ILE A 24 -0.68 -3.50 -5.96
CA ILE A 24 0.50 -2.65 -5.81
C ILE A 24 1.53 -3.39 -4.97
N ARG A 25 2.80 -3.11 -5.23
CA ARG A 25 3.88 -3.56 -4.37
C ARG A 25 4.36 -2.38 -3.55
N LEU A 26 4.28 -2.52 -2.24
CA LEU A 26 4.66 -1.48 -1.30
C LEU A 26 5.94 -1.89 -0.60
N THR A 27 6.96 -1.05 -0.68
CA THR A 27 8.21 -1.29 0.05
C THR A 27 8.19 -0.51 1.34
N ARG A 28 8.66 -1.13 2.41
CA ARG A 28 8.68 -0.51 3.72
C ARG A 28 10.09 -0.60 4.28
N LYS A 29 10.55 0.48 4.88
CA LYS A 29 11.89 0.53 5.45
C LYS A 29 11.98 -0.43 6.64
N GLY A 30 12.94 -1.35 6.57
CA GLY A 30 13.17 -2.31 7.65
C GLY A 30 12.14 -3.41 7.76
N LYS A 31 11.26 -3.55 6.78
CA LYS A 31 10.22 -4.56 6.81
C LYS A 31 10.08 -5.22 5.45
N ALA A 32 9.39 -6.34 5.42
CA ALA A 32 9.15 -7.05 4.17
C ALA A 32 8.24 -6.23 3.26
N ASN A 33 8.42 -6.39 1.95
CA ASN A 33 7.54 -5.79 0.97
C ASN A 33 6.15 -6.39 1.08
N LEU A 34 5.15 -5.59 0.77
CA LEU A 34 3.77 -6.05 0.75
C LEU A 34 3.24 -6.01 -0.67
N PHE A 35 2.46 -7.02 -1.01
CA PHE A 35 1.69 -7.04 -2.23
C PHE A 35 0.23 -6.89 -1.82
N ILE A 36 -0.39 -5.79 -2.23
CA ILE A 36 -1.73 -5.45 -1.79
C ILE A 36 -2.64 -5.40 -3.02
N PHE A 37 -3.68 -6.22 -3.02
CA PHE A 37 -4.64 -6.18 -4.10
C PHE A 37 -5.46 -4.89 -4.03
N LYS A 38 -5.68 -4.27 -5.17
CA LYS A 38 -6.35 -2.98 -5.21
C LYS A 38 -7.75 -3.02 -4.63
N HIS A 39 -8.45 -4.14 -4.80
CA HIS A 39 -9.81 -4.24 -4.27
C HIS A 39 -9.83 -4.30 -2.74
N ASP A 40 -8.68 -4.52 -2.10
CA ASP A 40 -8.59 -4.49 -0.64
C ASP A 40 -8.26 -3.11 -0.11
N ILE A 41 -8.03 -2.14 -0.97
CA ILE A 41 -7.66 -0.79 -0.58
C ILE A 41 -8.92 0.05 -0.46
N LYS A 42 -9.13 0.61 0.72
CA LYS A 42 -10.24 1.52 0.94
C LYS A 42 -9.92 2.90 0.39
N TYR A 43 -8.74 3.41 0.74
CA TYR A 43 -8.24 4.65 0.15
C TYR A 43 -6.74 4.73 0.40
N LEU A 44 -6.12 5.67 -0.28
CA LEU A 44 -4.68 5.87 -0.20
C LEU A 44 -4.43 7.37 -0.15
N THR A 45 -3.57 7.79 0.77
CA THR A 45 -3.16 9.20 0.86
C THR A 45 -1.66 9.30 0.65
N GLU A 46 -1.25 10.39 0.03
CA GLU A 46 0.15 10.66 -0.17
C GLU A 46 0.69 11.44 1.02
N GLU A 47 1.78 10.94 1.58
CA GLU A 47 2.46 11.60 2.70
C GLU A 47 3.65 12.36 2.16
N SER A 48 3.75 13.60 2.49
CA SER A 48 4.86 14.42 2.02
C SER A 48 5.83 14.77 3.14
#